data_8f54a1cbf35201e25c4e974a778e7e71
#
_entry.id   8f54a1cbf35201e25c4e974a778e7e71
#
_cell.length_a   1.000
_cell.length_b   1.000
_cell.length_c   1.000
_cell.angle_alpha   90.00
_cell.angle_beta   90.00
_cell.angle_gamma   90.00
#
_symmetry.space_group_name_H-M   'P 1'
#
loop_
_entity.id
_entity.type
_entity.pdbx_description
1 polymer ?
#
loop_
_entity_poly.entity_id
_entity_poly.type
_entity_poly.pdbx_seq_one_letter_code
_entity_poly.pdbx_strand_id
1 'polypeptide(L)'
;IISDMVPLHMKGMFLIISLLIMFGWMSMTYQLRTSTMKEKARDYVAAARVLGASTSRILFVHILPNLVAILVTLVPFSVSALILALASLDYLGFGLPDTYASWGRLLNDGLADLSASWVVTSAFSALVITLLLVTFIGEAVREAFDPKKFTTYK
;
A
#
# COMPACT_ATOMS: atom_id res chain seq x y z
N ILE A 1 -25.27 19.94 8.49
CA ILE A 1 -25.45 19.38 9.86
C ILE A 1 -24.29 18.41 10.22
N ILE A 2 -23.85 17.50 9.36
CA ILE A 2 -22.69 16.61 9.65
C ILE A 2 -21.37 17.37 9.52
N SER A 3 -21.28 18.35 8.61
CA SER A 3 -20.06 19.14 8.38
C SER A 3 -19.66 20.03 9.56
N ASP A 4 -20.60 20.40 10.42
CA ASP A 4 -20.36 21.33 11.54
C ASP A 4 -19.93 20.59 12.82
N MET A 5 -20.12 19.29 12.87
CA MET A 5 -19.67 18.45 13.99
C MET A 5 -18.18 18.03 13.88
N VAL A 6 -17.55 18.19 12.72
CA VAL A 6 -16.15 17.82 12.51
C VAL A 6 -15.27 19.06 12.69
N PRO A 7 -14.34 19.06 13.65
CA PRO A 7 -13.37 20.15 13.84
C PRO A 7 -12.62 20.49 12.54
N LEU A 8 -12.31 21.76 12.33
CA LEU A 8 -11.71 22.25 11.08
C LEU A 8 -10.42 21.50 10.70
N HIS A 9 -9.61 21.16 11.71
CA HIS A 9 -8.37 20.40 11.55
C HIS A 9 -8.59 18.94 11.12
N MET A 10 -9.72 18.32 11.52
CA MET A 10 -10.05 16.97 11.07
C MET A 10 -10.62 16.96 9.64
N LYS A 11 -11.22 18.07 9.17
CA LYS A 11 -11.73 18.15 7.79
C LYS A 11 -10.63 17.96 6.76
N GLY A 12 -9.45 18.57 6.99
CA GLY A 12 -8.28 18.38 6.11
C GLY A 12 -7.80 16.95 6.06
N MET A 13 -7.68 16.28 7.21
CA MET A 13 -7.29 14.88 7.30
C MET A 13 -8.29 13.96 6.57
N PHE A 14 -9.59 14.13 6.79
CA PHE A 14 -10.63 13.37 6.08
C PHE A 14 -10.59 13.58 4.57
N LEU A 15 -10.30 14.79 4.11
CA LEU A 15 -10.19 15.10 2.69
C LEU A 15 -9.01 14.37 2.06
N ILE A 16 -7.84 14.40 2.69
CA ILE A 16 -6.64 13.69 2.20
C ILE A 16 -6.88 12.19 2.17
N ILE A 17 -7.40 11.62 3.26
CA ILE A 17 -7.70 10.18 3.32
C ILE A 17 -8.70 9.79 2.24
N SER A 18 -9.76 10.58 2.04
CA SER A 18 -10.76 10.28 1.00
C SER A 18 -10.18 10.36 -0.40
N LEU A 19 -9.28 11.31 -0.68
CA LEU A 19 -8.57 11.40 -1.95
C LEU A 19 -7.64 10.19 -2.16
N LEU A 20 -6.86 9.82 -1.15
CA LEU A 20 -5.97 8.65 -1.23
C LEU A 20 -6.75 7.35 -1.45
N ILE A 21 -7.91 7.19 -0.80
CA ILE A 21 -8.80 6.05 -1.04
C ILE A 21 -9.39 6.11 -2.45
N MET A 22 -9.86 7.27 -2.89
CA MET A 22 -10.52 7.47 -4.19
C MET A 22 -9.58 7.14 -5.37
N PHE A 23 -8.29 7.43 -5.25
CA PHE A 23 -7.31 7.22 -6.31
C PHE A 23 -6.42 6.00 -6.07
N GLY A 24 -6.18 5.60 -4.82
CA GLY A 24 -5.28 4.51 -4.46
C GLY A 24 -5.73 3.11 -4.92
N TRP A 25 -7.05 2.88 -5.03
CA TRP A 25 -7.60 1.59 -5.43
C TRP A 25 -7.33 1.20 -6.89
N MET A 26 -7.08 2.18 -7.77
CA MET A 26 -6.90 1.93 -9.21
C MET A 26 -5.71 1.01 -9.48
N SER A 27 -4.54 1.31 -8.88
CA SER A 27 -3.32 0.50 -9.07
C SER A 27 -3.51 -0.92 -8.59
N MET A 28 -4.11 -1.09 -7.42
CA MET A 28 -4.38 -2.40 -6.82
C MET A 28 -5.36 -3.21 -7.65
N THR A 29 -6.40 -2.57 -8.17
CA THR A 29 -7.38 -3.21 -9.06
C THR A 29 -6.73 -3.70 -10.35
N TYR A 30 -5.85 -2.92 -10.95
CA TYR A 30 -5.12 -3.33 -12.15
C TYR A 30 -4.23 -4.57 -11.89
N GLN A 31 -3.50 -4.56 -10.79
CA GLN A 31 -2.64 -5.69 -10.40
C GLN A 31 -3.46 -6.95 -10.12
N LEU A 32 -4.57 -6.83 -9.37
CA LEU A 32 -5.48 -7.93 -9.09
C LEU A 32 -6.12 -8.49 -10.36
N ARG A 33 -6.56 -7.63 -11.27
CA ARG A 33 -7.12 -8.05 -12.56
C ARG A 33 -6.11 -8.87 -13.36
N THR A 34 -4.86 -8.38 -13.45
CA THR A 34 -3.79 -9.08 -14.17
C THR A 34 -3.50 -10.43 -13.53
N SER A 35 -3.42 -10.49 -12.20
CA SER A 35 -3.19 -11.73 -11.45
C SER A 35 -4.36 -12.70 -11.60
N THR A 36 -5.60 -12.22 -11.56
CA THR A 36 -6.80 -13.04 -11.79
C THR A 36 -6.81 -13.65 -13.18
N MET A 37 -6.42 -12.88 -14.20
CA MET A 37 -6.33 -13.40 -15.57
C MET A 37 -5.27 -14.50 -15.71
N LYS A 38 -4.12 -14.35 -15.05
CA LYS A 38 -3.06 -15.36 -15.00
C LYS A 38 -3.55 -16.63 -14.30
N GLU A 39 -4.17 -16.51 -13.13
CA GLU A 39 -4.70 -17.67 -12.39
C GLU A 39 -5.82 -18.39 -13.15
N LYS A 40 -6.68 -17.63 -13.85
CA LYS A 40 -7.77 -18.18 -14.67
C LYS A 40 -7.26 -19.01 -15.86
N ALA A 41 -6.07 -18.75 -16.34
CA ALA A 41 -5.43 -19.48 -17.44
C ALA A 41 -4.67 -20.74 -17.00
N ARG A 42 -4.62 -21.06 -15.70
CA ARG A 42 -3.91 -22.23 -15.19
C ARG A 42 -4.66 -23.54 -15.42
N ASP A 43 -3.92 -24.63 -15.56
CA ASP A 43 -4.44 -25.97 -15.85
C ASP A 43 -5.42 -26.49 -14.82
N TYR A 44 -5.22 -26.17 -13.52
CA TYR A 44 -6.14 -26.61 -12.47
C TYR A 44 -7.54 -25.97 -12.62
N VAL A 45 -7.61 -24.76 -13.16
CA VAL A 45 -8.89 -24.08 -13.45
C VAL A 45 -9.58 -24.74 -14.65
N ALA A 46 -8.78 -25.08 -15.69
CA ALA A 46 -9.29 -25.81 -16.84
C ALA A 46 -9.83 -27.19 -16.43
N ALA A 47 -9.06 -27.94 -15.62
CA ALA A 47 -9.49 -29.24 -15.08
C ALA A 47 -10.77 -29.14 -14.26
N ALA A 48 -10.87 -28.16 -13.34
CA ALA A 48 -12.08 -27.95 -12.54
C ALA A 48 -13.31 -27.67 -13.43
N ARG A 49 -13.12 -26.95 -14.53
CA ARG A 49 -14.20 -26.63 -15.49
C ARG A 49 -14.67 -27.89 -16.23
N VAL A 50 -13.75 -28.75 -16.66
CA VAL A 50 -14.06 -30.04 -17.32
C VAL A 50 -14.82 -30.96 -16.36
N LEU A 51 -14.50 -30.93 -15.07
CA LEU A 51 -15.21 -31.68 -14.01
C LEU A 51 -16.58 -31.06 -13.65
N GLY A 52 -17.03 -30.03 -14.36
CA GLY A 52 -18.36 -29.43 -14.16
C GLY A 52 -18.47 -28.46 -12.98
N ALA A 53 -17.34 -27.95 -12.46
CA ALA A 53 -17.38 -26.97 -11.39
C ALA A 53 -18.03 -25.65 -11.86
N SER A 54 -18.95 -25.11 -11.04
CA SER A 54 -19.59 -23.83 -11.31
C SER A 54 -18.57 -22.67 -11.27
N THR A 55 -18.85 -21.59 -11.99
CA THR A 55 -17.99 -20.39 -12.02
C THR A 55 -17.73 -19.84 -10.63
N SER A 56 -18.74 -19.80 -9.76
CA SER A 56 -18.60 -19.36 -8.37
C SER A 56 -17.64 -20.26 -7.59
N ARG A 57 -17.74 -21.58 -7.75
CA ARG A 57 -16.83 -22.53 -7.10
C ARG A 57 -15.38 -22.35 -7.57
N ILE A 58 -15.19 -22.17 -8.87
CA ILE A 58 -13.86 -21.89 -9.44
C ILE A 58 -13.30 -20.58 -8.85
N LEU A 59 -14.11 -19.53 -8.77
CA LEU A 59 -13.67 -18.24 -8.26
C LEU A 59 -13.30 -18.30 -6.77
N PHE A 60 -14.21 -18.78 -5.92
CA PHE A 60 -14.03 -18.69 -4.46
C PHE A 60 -13.16 -19.80 -3.88
N VAL A 61 -13.10 -20.98 -4.48
CA VAL A 61 -12.35 -22.13 -3.96
C VAL A 61 -10.98 -22.25 -4.59
N HIS A 62 -10.82 -21.88 -5.85
CA HIS A 62 -9.57 -22.11 -6.57
C HIS A 62 -8.79 -20.81 -6.86
N ILE A 63 -9.45 -19.73 -7.28
CA ILE A 63 -8.77 -18.50 -7.69
C ILE A 63 -8.53 -17.58 -6.49
N LEU A 64 -9.57 -17.31 -5.70
CA LEU A 64 -9.51 -16.33 -4.61
C LEU A 64 -8.43 -16.63 -3.56
N PRO A 65 -8.23 -17.87 -3.08
CA PRO A 65 -7.16 -18.15 -2.11
C PRO A 65 -5.75 -17.80 -2.63
N ASN A 66 -5.49 -18.07 -3.93
CA ASN A 66 -4.23 -17.71 -4.56
C ASN A 66 -4.08 -16.18 -4.73
N LEU A 67 -5.18 -15.48 -5.00
CA LEU A 67 -5.17 -14.01 -5.05
C LEU A 67 -4.93 -13.38 -3.68
N VAL A 68 -5.43 -13.97 -2.60
CA VAL A 68 -5.16 -13.47 -1.23
C VAL A 68 -3.67 -13.53 -0.92
N ALA A 69 -2.97 -14.59 -1.30
CA ALA A 69 -1.52 -14.67 -1.15
C ALA A 69 -0.79 -13.52 -1.88
N ILE A 70 -1.21 -13.20 -3.11
CA ILE A 70 -0.68 -12.07 -3.88
C ILE A 70 -1.01 -10.74 -3.18
N LEU A 71 -2.24 -10.56 -2.69
CA LEU A 71 -2.64 -9.37 -1.95
C LEU A 71 -1.77 -9.13 -0.73
N VAL A 72 -1.56 -10.15 0.10
CA VAL A 72 -0.73 -10.07 1.30
C VAL A 72 0.69 -9.64 0.97
N THR A 73 1.24 -10.08 -0.16
CA THR A 73 2.58 -9.67 -0.61
C THR A 73 2.62 -8.22 -1.14
N LEU A 74 1.51 -7.67 -1.62
CA LEU A 74 1.44 -6.30 -2.15
C LEU A 74 1.20 -5.24 -1.07
N VAL A 75 0.57 -5.62 0.05
CA VAL A 75 0.20 -4.67 1.12
C VAL A 75 1.38 -3.86 1.66
N PRO A 76 2.54 -4.44 2.04
CA PRO A 76 3.67 -3.66 2.56
C PRO A 76 4.20 -2.62 1.57
N PHE A 77 4.28 -2.97 0.29
CA PHE A 77 4.73 -2.04 -0.76
C PHE A 77 3.72 -0.92 -0.98
N SER A 78 2.42 -1.21 -0.88
CA SER A 78 1.36 -0.20 -0.94
C SER A 78 1.45 0.75 0.25
N VAL A 79 1.75 0.24 1.46
CA VAL A 79 1.97 1.07 2.65
C VAL A 79 3.16 2.01 2.44
N SER A 80 4.29 1.52 1.93
CA SER A 80 5.46 2.37 1.62
C SER A 80 5.11 3.47 0.62
N ALA A 81 4.37 3.15 -0.42
CA ALA A 81 3.91 4.13 -1.42
C ALA A 81 3.00 5.20 -0.81
N LEU A 82 2.08 4.82 0.09
CA LEU A 82 1.19 5.76 0.78
C LEU A 82 1.94 6.67 1.75
N ILE A 83 2.93 6.14 2.49
CA ILE A 83 3.80 6.94 3.36
C ILE A 83 4.53 8.00 2.54
N LEU A 84 5.11 7.61 1.40
CA LEU A 84 5.83 8.53 0.54
C LEU A 84 4.90 9.57 -0.10
N ALA A 85 3.70 9.16 -0.54
CA ALA A 85 2.71 10.07 -1.10
C ALA A 85 2.26 11.11 -0.07
N LEU A 86 1.97 10.69 1.16
CA LEU A 86 1.58 11.59 2.23
C LEU A 86 2.72 12.56 2.60
N ALA A 87 3.95 12.05 2.76
CA ALA A 87 5.11 12.88 3.04
C ALA A 87 5.37 13.91 1.93
N SER A 88 5.14 13.55 0.68
CA SER A 88 5.27 14.45 -0.47
C SER A 88 4.19 15.55 -0.46
N LEU A 89 2.93 15.19 -0.15
CA LEU A 89 1.84 16.16 -0.02
C LEU A 89 2.09 17.13 1.13
N ASP A 90 2.56 16.64 2.27
CA ASP A 90 2.91 17.45 3.44
C ASP A 90 4.06 18.41 3.13
N TYR A 91 5.09 17.93 2.40
CA TYR A 91 6.21 18.74 1.96
C TYR A 91 5.76 19.89 1.06
N LEU A 92 4.79 19.67 0.18
CA LEU A 92 4.22 20.67 -0.72
C LEU A 92 3.19 21.59 -0.04
N GLY A 93 2.87 21.36 1.25
CA GLY A 93 1.88 22.16 1.99
C GLY A 93 0.41 21.79 1.70
N PHE A 94 0.17 20.69 0.98
CA PHE A 94 -1.16 20.16 0.69
C PHE A 94 -1.53 18.96 1.57
N GLY A 95 -0.73 18.69 2.59
CA GLY A 95 -0.87 17.53 3.45
C GLY A 95 -1.75 17.76 4.68
N LEU A 96 -1.30 17.22 5.83
CA LEU A 96 -2.00 17.32 7.10
C LEU A 96 -2.03 18.77 7.63
N PRO A 97 -3.07 19.14 8.41
CA PRO A 97 -3.11 20.41 9.10
C PRO A 97 -1.89 20.63 10.00
N ASP A 98 -1.53 21.89 10.22
CA ASP A 98 -0.32 22.33 10.97
C ASP A 98 -0.20 21.81 12.40
N THR A 99 -1.31 21.32 12.95
CA THR A 99 -1.35 20.71 14.28
C THR A 99 -0.75 19.30 14.35
N TYR A 100 -0.54 18.67 13.20
CA TYR A 100 0.03 17.32 13.12
C TYR A 100 1.50 17.37 12.71
N ALA A 101 2.34 16.66 13.46
CA ALA A 101 3.73 16.46 13.08
C ALA A 101 3.82 15.44 11.93
N SER A 102 4.54 15.79 10.86
CA SER A 102 4.81 14.90 9.75
C SER A 102 6.25 15.04 9.25
N TRP A 103 6.78 13.99 8.68
CA TRP A 103 8.14 14.02 8.10
C TRP A 103 8.24 14.98 6.92
N GLY A 104 7.22 15.06 6.06
CA GLY A 104 7.21 15.98 4.93
C GLY A 104 7.27 17.44 5.36
N ARG A 105 6.53 17.79 6.40
CA ARG A 105 6.54 19.13 6.97
C ARG A 105 7.88 19.47 7.63
N LEU A 106 8.42 18.55 8.43
CA LEU A 106 9.75 18.73 9.04
C LEU A 106 10.84 18.94 7.98
N LEU A 107 10.73 18.26 6.84
CA LEU A 107 11.65 18.50 5.70
C LEU A 107 11.45 19.88 5.09
N ASN A 108 10.22 20.34 4.92
CA ASN A 108 9.91 21.67 4.39
C ASN A 108 10.43 22.77 5.33
N ASP A 109 10.09 22.68 6.62
CA ASP A 109 10.50 23.66 7.64
C ASP A 109 12.03 23.70 7.81
N GLY A 110 12.68 22.54 7.82
CA GLY A 110 14.13 22.45 7.95
C GLY A 110 14.91 22.93 6.72
N LEU A 111 14.33 22.86 5.51
CA LEU A 111 14.91 23.44 4.31
C LEU A 111 14.69 24.95 4.23
N ALA A 112 13.64 25.47 4.87
CA ALA A 112 13.40 26.90 4.98
C ALA A 112 14.38 27.58 5.95
N ASP A 113 14.85 26.86 6.99
CA ASP A 113 15.85 27.34 7.96
C ASP A 113 17.10 26.45 7.97
N LEU A 114 18.07 26.78 7.12
CA LEU A 114 19.33 26.05 6.99
C LEU A 114 20.24 26.15 8.23
N SER A 115 19.93 27.01 9.19
CA SER A 115 20.69 27.10 10.46
C SER A 115 20.44 25.83 11.32
N ALA A 116 19.33 25.17 11.14
CA ALA A 116 18.94 23.94 11.83
C ALA A 116 19.03 22.70 10.92
N SER A 117 20.16 22.51 10.22
CA SER A 117 20.38 21.41 9.26
C SER A 117 20.14 20.00 9.86
N TRP A 118 20.27 19.85 11.18
CA TRP A 118 19.95 18.60 11.90
C TRP A 118 18.49 18.20 11.79
N VAL A 119 17.55 19.13 11.61
CA VAL A 119 16.12 18.86 11.45
C VAL A 119 15.88 18.09 10.14
N VAL A 120 16.46 18.58 9.04
CA VAL A 120 16.37 17.90 7.72
C VAL A 120 16.98 16.52 7.79
N THR A 121 18.18 16.41 8.37
CA THR A 121 18.90 15.13 8.44
C THR A 121 18.14 14.10 9.27
N SER A 122 17.57 14.51 10.42
CA SER A 122 16.81 13.62 11.29
C SER A 122 15.49 13.19 10.64
N ALA A 123 14.73 14.11 10.05
CA ALA A 123 13.47 13.81 9.38
C ALA A 123 13.68 12.89 8.16
N PHE A 124 14.68 13.20 7.34
CA PHE A 124 15.03 12.38 6.19
C PHE A 124 15.47 10.97 6.60
N SER A 125 16.37 10.87 7.60
CA SER A 125 16.84 9.58 8.10
C SER A 125 15.71 8.74 8.67
N ALA A 126 14.80 9.34 9.46
CA ALA A 126 13.66 8.66 10.02
C ALA A 126 12.71 8.13 8.93
N LEU A 127 12.43 8.94 7.90
CA LEU A 127 11.62 8.53 6.76
C LEU A 127 12.27 7.36 6.01
N VAL A 128 13.57 7.46 5.68
CA VAL A 128 14.31 6.42 4.95
C VAL A 128 14.34 5.12 5.75
N ILE A 129 14.67 5.18 7.05
CA ILE A 129 14.71 4.01 7.92
C ILE A 129 13.31 3.35 7.96
N THR A 130 12.25 4.12 8.11
CA THR A 130 10.88 3.59 8.13
C THR A 130 10.53 2.88 6.82
N LEU A 131 10.84 3.50 5.67
CA LEU A 131 10.59 2.90 4.35
C LEU A 131 11.41 1.63 4.15
N LEU A 132 12.66 1.60 4.58
CA LEU A 132 13.51 0.41 4.54
C LEU A 132 12.93 -0.72 5.40
N LEU A 133 12.51 -0.43 6.64
CA LEU A 133 11.91 -1.43 7.52
C LEU A 133 10.63 -2.01 6.94
N VAL A 134 9.73 -1.17 6.42
CA VAL A 134 8.50 -1.63 5.76
C VAL A 134 8.81 -2.48 4.53
N THR A 135 9.83 -2.11 3.75
CA THR A 135 10.26 -2.86 2.57
C THR A 135 10.84 -4.21 2.97
N PHE A 136 11.69 -4.29 3.99
CA PHE A 136 12.23 -5.56 4.51
C PHE A 136 11.12 -6.48 5.04
N ILE A 137 10.15 -5.94 5.75
CA ILE A 137 8.95 -6.69 6.18
C ILE A 137 8.21 -7.21 4.95
N GLY A 138 8.04 -6.36 3.92
CA GLY A 138 7.38 -6.72 2.67
C GLY A 138 8.09 -7.87 1.94
N GLU A 139 9.41 -7.82 1.85
CA GLU A 139 10.18 -8.90 1.23
C GLU A 139 10.12 -10.20 2.05
N ALA A 140 10.19 -10.12 3.38
CA ALA A 140 10.04 -11.29 4.25
C ALA A 140 8.65 -11.95 4.09
N VAL A 141 7.60 -11.15 4.04
CA VAL A 141 6.23 -11.62 3.77
C VAL A 141 6.13 -12.27 2.39
N ARG A 142 6.65 -11.61 1.37
CA ARG A 142 6.70 -12.15 0.00
C ARG A 142 7.43 -13.49 -0.05
N GLU A 143 8.56 -13.59 0.62
CA GLU A 143 9.36 -14.80 0.66
C GLU A 143 8.65 -15.95 1.37
N ALA A 144 7.89 -15.65 2.45
CA ALA A 144 7.09 -16.63 3.18
C ALA A 144 5.92 -17.19 2.33
N PHE A 145 5.36 -16.37 1.43
CA PHE A 145 4.25 -16.76 0.55
C PHE A 145 4.69 -17.24 -0.85
N ASP A 146 6.01 -17.32 -1.13
CA ASP A 146 6.51 -17.81 -2.43
C ASP A 146 6.48 -19.35 -2.49
N PRO A 147 5.60 -19.97 -3.30
CA PRO A 147 5.46 -21.41 -3.38
C PRO A 147 6.67 -22.10 -4.04
N LYS A 148 7.54 -21.36 -4.73
CA LYS A 148 8.68 -21.93 -5.44
C LYS A 148 9.76 -22.50 -4.51
N LYS A 149 9.88 -22.00 -3.29
CA LYS A 149 10.85 -22.51 -2.31
C LYS A 149 10.56 -23.93 -1.83
N PHE A 150 9.30 -24.35 -1.88
CA PHE A 150 8.90 -25.69 -1.43
C PHE A 150 9.07 -26.79 -2.49
N THR A 151 9.39 -26.44 -3.74
CA THR A 151 9.53 -27.40 -4.85
C THR A 151 10.97 -27.84 -5.11
N THR A 152 11.97 -27.27 -4.43
CA THR A 152 13.39 -27.54 -4.71
C THR A 152 13.96 -28.75 -3.92
N TYR A 153 13.14 -29.41 -3.11
CA TYR A 153 13.55 -30.59 -2.31
C TYR A 153 12.82 -31.88 -2.75
N LYS A 154 12.77 -32.14 -4.06
CA LYS A 154 12.45 -33.50 -4.56
C LYS A 154 13.37 -33.88 -5.69
#